data_6bc2ddaba8e68a8cf7d418347107e89a
#
_entry.id   6bc2ddaba8e68a8cf7d418347107e89a
#
_cell.length_a   1.000
_cell.length_b   1.000
_cell.length_c   1.000
_cell.angle_alpha   90.00
_cell.angle_beta   90.00
_cell.angle_gamma   90.00
#
_symmetry.space_group_name_H-M   'P 1'
#
loop_
_entity.id
_entity.type
_entity.pdbx_description
1 polymer ?
#
loop_
_entity_poly.entity_id
_entity_poly.type
_entity_poly.pdbx_seq_one_letter_code
_entity_poly.pdbx_strand_id
1 'polypeptide(L)'
;PWVEAARLAHTGAIGDPQMVLLRSVIPYTRYLQLWHRDNARSGGALNDKGSHHFDVLNWIADAPAVSVSAVGGRSSIFTPDPDAPARCSECDRTCPYRRHETLVDRFEGVGRVANPSWSRARDIEHRNDNCVYLPGSDIDDHAVVSVRYANGMSACLFFAIFGPWAEDQETLEIVGSTGRLRMERHSGEIDLVADHGHRRETICFQDPDRGSTHFGADLQLVRTLRRFYGGEKPPVGVAEGVASLRMVLAAQKSLRENGQPINPQTLEAVR
;
A
#
# COMPACT_ATOMS: atom_id res chain seq x y z
N PRO A 1 12.33 -3.38 6.68
CA PRO A 1 12.80 -4.49 5.85
C PRO A 1 12.79 -4.17 4.35
N TRP A 2 11.89 -3.30 3.84
CA TRP A 2 11.85 -2.90 2.42
C TRP A 2 13.20 -2.39 1.91
N VAL A 3 13.86 -1.51 2.70
CA VAL A 3 15.18 -0.94 2.37
C VAL A 3 16.23 -2.04 2.22
N GLU A 4 16.22 -3.01 3.11
CA GLU A 4 17.18 -4.12 3.08
C GLU A 4 16.93 -5.07 1.90
N ALA A 5 15.66 -5.38 1.63
CA ALA A 5 15.31 -6.19 0.46
C ALA A 5 15.74 -5.52 -0.86
N ALA A 6 15.48 -4.22 -1.00
CA ALA A 6 15.93 -3.45 -2.17
C ALA A 6 17.46 -3.38 -2.26
N ARG A 7 18.16 -3.17 -1.14
CA ARG A 7 19.63 -3.19 -1.10
C ARG A 7 20.19 -4.52 -1.58
N LEU A 8 19.66 -5.64 -1.08
CA LEU A 8 20.07 -6.97 -1.51
C LEU A 8 19.85 -7.22 -3.00
N ALA A 9 18.71 -6.75 -3.51
CA ALA A 9 18.42 -6.82 -4.95
C ALA A 9 19.44 -6.02 -5.78
N HIS A 10 19.75 -4.77 -5.38
CA HIS A 10 20.64 -3.89 -6.13
C HIS A 10 22.13 -4.22 -5.95
N THR A 11 22.54 -4.89 -4.88
CA THR A 11 23.94 -5.31 -4.68
C THR A 11 24.28 -6.63 -5.35
N GLY A 12 23.36 -7.19 -6.15
CA GLY A 12 23.60 -8.41 -6.91
C GLY A 12 23.52 -9.70 -6.08
N ALA A 13 22.98 -9.66 -4.85
CA ALA A 13 22.86 -10.85 -4.00
C ALA A 13 22.04 -11.98 -4.64
N ILE A 14 21.15 -11.64 -5.57
CA ILE A 14 20.31 -12.58 -6.34
C ILE A 14 20.55 -12.47 -7.85
N GLY A 15 21.62 -11.78 -8.28
CA GLY A 15 21.84 -11.38 -9.67
C GLY A 15 20.87 -10.26 -10.09
N ASP A 16 20.59 -10.15 -11.39
CA ASP A 16 19.67 -9.13 -11.93
C ASP A 16 18.22 -9.49 -11.61
N PRO A 17 17.43 -8.62 -10.97
CA PRO A 17 16.01 -8.85 -10.70
C PRO A 17 15.22 -9.07 -12.00
N GLN A 18 14.43 -10.15 -12.04
CA GLN A 18 13.63 -10.53 -13.21
C GLN A 18 12.13 -10.45 -12.91
N MET A 19 11.72 -10.89 -11.72
CA MET A 19 10.33 -10.93 -11.32
C MET A 19 10.16 -10.47 -9.88
N VAL A 20 9.08 -9.73 -9.63
CA VAL A 20 8.72 -9.29 -8.28
C VAL A 20 7.27 -9.59 -8.01
N LEU A 21 6.98 -10.22 -6.88
CA LEU A 21 5.65 -10.35 -6.33
C LEU A 21 5.57 -9.57 -5.02
N LEU A 22 4.71 -8.57 -4.98
CA LEU A 22 4.35 -7.86 -3.76
C LEU A 22 2.91 -8.21 -3.39
N ARG A 23 2.72 -8.81 -2.23
CA ARG A 23 1.41 -9.12 -1.67
C ARG A 23 1.10 -8.16 -0.55
N SER A 24 -0.09 -7.56 -0.60
CA SER A 24 -0.62 -6.67 0.45
C SER A 24 -2.09 -7.02 0.68
N VAL A 25 -2.35 -7.82 1.70
CA VAL A 25 -3.70 -8.26 2.11
C VAL A 25 -3.93 -7.74 3.52
N ILE A 26 -4.53 -6.56 3.62
CA ILE A 26 -4.57 -5.76 4.84
C ILE A 26 -5.99 -5.64 5.41
N PRO A 27 -6.16 -5.51 6.74
CA PRO A 27 -7.47 -5.37 7.38
C PRO A 27 -7.94 -3.90 7.39
N TYR A 28 -8.05 -3.29 6.19
CA TYR A 28 -8.34 -1.86 6.06
C TYR A 28 -9.77 -1.60 5.56
N THR A 29 -10.74 -2.43 5.95
CA THR A 29 -12.17 -2.21 5.64
C THR A 29 -12.68 -0.84 6.09
N ARG A 30 -11.97 -0.17 6.99
CA ARG A 30 -12.23 1.23 7.37
C ARG A 30 -12.27 2.19 6.17
N TYR A 31 -11.62 1.86 5.05
CA TYR A 31 -11.69 2.68 3.84
C TYR A 31 -13.12 2.75 3.27
N LEU A 32 -13.93 1.75 3.53
CA LEU A 32 -15.36 1.76 3.18
C LEU A 32 -16.20 2.56 4.19
N GLN A 33 -15.65 2.90 5.34
CA GLN A 33 -16.34 3.56 6.45
C GLN A 33 -15.96 5.02 6.64
N LEU A 34 -14.82 5.44 6.09
CA LEU A 34 -14.30 6.80 6.17
C LEU A 34 -14.55 7.57 4.87
N TRP A 35 -14.05 8.80 4.80
CA TRP A 35 -14.06 9.62 3.59
C TRP A 35 -13.40 8.95 2.39
N HIS A 36 -12.54 7.96 2.62
CA HIS A 36 -11.89 7.15 1.59
C HIS A 36 -12.88 6.40 0.70
N ARG A 37 -14.10 6.18 1.15
CA ARG A 37 -15.17 5.51 0.41
C ARG A 37 -15.60 6.22 -0.88
N ASP A 38 -15.24 7.48 -1.01
CA ASP A 38 -15.48 8.33 -2.16
C ASP A 38 -14.18 8.45 -2.98
N ASN A 39 -14.17 7.85 -4.18
CA ASN A 39 -13.01 7.82 -5.06
C ASN A 39 -12.62 9.22 -5.55
N ALA A 40 -13.59 10.10 -5.79
CA ALA A 40 -13.33 11.47 -6.23
C ALA A 40 -12.55 12.29 -5.17
N ARG A 41 -12.71 11.94 -3.89
CA ARG A 41 -12.02 12.61 -2.78
C ARG A 41 -10.69 11.98 -2.43
N SER A 42 -10.60 10.66 -2.48
CA SER A 42 -9.44 9.91 -1.98
C SER A 42 -8.54 9.35 -3.08
N GLY A 43 -9.08 9.18 -4.29
CA GLY A 43 -8.46 8.35 -5.32
C GLY A 43 -8.57 6.85 -5.04
N GLY A 44 -9.32 6.45 -4.00
CA GLY A 44 -9.55 5.06 -3.63
C GLY A 44 -8.38 4.39 -2.90
N ALA A 45 -8.58 3.13 -2.53
CA ALA A 45 -7.62 2.35 -1.76
C ALA A 45 -6.30 2.11 -2.52
N LEU A 46 -6.37 1.94 -3.84
CA LEU A 46 -5.16 1.82 -4.67
C LEU A 46 -4.33 3.11 -4.69
N ASN A 47 -4.96 4.29 -4.62
CA ASN A 47 -4.21 5.53 -4.50
C ASN A 47 -3.58 5.68 -3.12
N ASP A 48 -4.38 5.49 -2.07
CA ASP A 48 -3.91 5.73 -0.71
C ASP A 48 -2.84 4.70 -0.28
N LYS A 49 -3.07 3.42 -0.51
CA LYS A 49 -2.17 2.35 -0.06
C LYS A 49 -1.36 1.72 -1.19
N GLY A 50 -1.96 1.53 -2.36
CA GLY A 50 -1.27 0.92 -3.50
C GLY A 50 -0.12 1.79 -4.03
N SER A 51 -0.20 3.12 -3.92
CA SER A 51 0.88 4.04 -4.32
C SER A 51 2.21 3.72 -3.63
N HIS A 52 2.19 3.39 -2.33
CA HIS A 52 3.39 2.97 -1.61
C HIS A 52 3.99 1.68 -2.16
N HIS A 53 3.14 0.75 -2.58
CA HIS A 53 3.60 -0.53 -3.14
C HIS A 53 4.17 -0.36 -4.54
N PHE A 54 3.57 0.49 -5.36
CA PHE A 54 4.12 0.83 -6.67
C PHE A 54 5.45 1.56 -6.55
N ASP A 55 5.64 2.40 -5.54
CA ASP A 55 6.91 3.04 -5.26
C ASP A 55 8.00 1.99 -4.96
N VAL A 56 7.71 1.02 -4.11
CA VAL A 56 8.62 -0.11 -3.83
C VAL A 56 8.94 -0.90 -5.10
N LEU A 57 7.94 -1.21 -5.94
CA LEU A 57 8.16 -1.93 -7.20
C LEU A 57 9.03 -1.13 -8.17
N ASN A 58 8.79 0.18 -8.30
CA ASN A 58 9.60 1.08 -9.11
C ASN A 58 11.05 1.16 -8.60
N TRP A 59 11.22 1.24 -7.29
CA TRP A 59 12.54 1.26 -6.67
C TRP A 59 13.33 -0.02 -6.97
N ILE A 60 12.71 -1.21 -6.82
CA ILE A 60 13.37 -2.48 -7.12
C ILE A 60 13.69 -2.60 -8.61
N ALA A 61 12.77 -2.14 -9.48
CA ALA A 61 12.95 -2.21 -10.93
C ALA A 61 14.07 -1.30 -11.45
N ASP A 62 14.27 -0.16 -10.82
CA ASP A 62 15.17 0.91 -11.28
C ASP A 62 15.00 1.24 -12.77
N ALA A 63 13.77 1.20 -13.26
CA ALA A 63 13.39 1.41 -14.64
C ALA A 63 11.94 1.91 -14.73
N PRO A 64 11.58 2.66 -15.79
CA PRO A 64 10.20 3.10 -15.98
C PRO A 64 9.27 1.93 -16.30
N ALA A 65 8.09 1.91 -15.69
CA ALA A 65 7.03 1.00 -16.07
C ALA A 65 6.48 1.38 -17.45
N VAL A 66 6.31 0.39 -18.33
CA VAL A 66 5.84 0.59 -19.72
C VAL A 66 4.45 -0.01 -19.97
N SER A 67 3.99 -0.89 -19.10
CA SER A 67 2.66 -1.50 -19.21
C SER A 67 2.16 -1.90 -17.83
N VAL A 68 0.91 -1.53 -17.52
CA VAL A 68 0.19 -1.89 -16.30
C VAL A 68 -1.17 -2.47 -16.71
N SER A 69 -1.46 -3.69 -16.26
CA SER A 69 -2.77 -4.34 -16.42
C SER A 69 -3.31 -4.71 -15.05
N ALA A 70 -4.61 -4.49 -14.83
CA ALA A 70 -5.24 -4.75 -13.55
C ALA A 70 -6.60 -5.43 -13.70
N VAL A 71 -6.86 -6.42 -12.85
CA VAL A 71 -8.16 -7.06 -12.68
C VAL A 71 -8.54 -7.01 -11.20
N GLY A 72 -9.83 -6.80 -10.90
CA GLY A 72 -10.32 -6.61 -9.55
C GLY A 72 -11.56 -5.75 -9.51
N GLY A 73 -11.70 -4.95 -8.48
CA GLY A 73 -12.83 -4.04 -8.31
C GLY A 73 -13.45 -4.12 -6.93
N ARG A 74 -14.78 -4.07 -6.86
CA ARG A 74 -15.54 -4.27 -5.63
C ARG A 74 -15.84 -5.75 -5.42
N SER A 75 -15.47 -6.28 -4.28
CA SER A 75 -15.79 -7.67 -3.93
C SER A 75 -17.28 -7.82 -3.58
N SER A 76 -17.80 -9.03 -3.73
CA SER A 76 -19.16 -9.39 -3.29
C SER A 76 -19.34 -9.35 -1.76
N ILE A 77 -18.26 -9.29 -1.00
CA ILE A 77 -18.28 -9.21 0.47
C ILE A 77 -19.03 -7.96 0.94
N PHE A 78 -18.86 -6.83 0.22
CA PHE A 78 -19.43 -5.54 0.58
C PHE A 78 -20.53 -5.11 -0.40
N THR A 79 -21.38 -6.05 -0.80
CA THR A 79 -22.56 -5.72 -1.60
C THR A 79 -23.38 -4.65 -0.89
N PRO A 80 -23.71 -3.53 -1.54
CA PRO A 80 -24.50 -2.48 -0.94
C PRO A 80 -25.85 -2.99 -0.44
N ASP A 81 -26.22 -2.62 0.77
CA ASP A 81 -27.50 -2.92 1.39
C ASP A 81 -28.26 -1.61 1.60
N PRO A 82 -29.34 -1.35 0.82
CA PRO A 82 -30.16 -0.14 0.97
C PRO A 82 -30.80 0.02 2.35
N ASP A 83 -31.05 -1.09 3.04
CA ASP A 83 -31.68 -1.13 4.36
C ASP A 83 -30.64 -1.10 5.50
N ALA A 84 -29.38 -1.00 5.18
CA ALA A 84 -28.33 -0.90 6.21
C ALA A 84 -28.44 0.44 6.94
N PRO A 85 -28.43 0.44 8.29
CA PRO A 85 -28.27 1.68 9.05
C PRO A 85 -27.05 2.44 8.59
N ALA A 86 -27.11 3.77 8.54
CA ALA A 86 -26.01 4.58 8.08
C ALA A 86 -24.74 4.39 8.92
N ARG A 87 -24.90 4.02 10.19
CA ARG A 87 -23.83 3.93 11.18
C ARG A 87 -23.86 2.66 12.01
N CYS A 88 -22.70 2.20 12.43
CA CYS A 88 -22.59 1.08 13.35
C CYS A 88 -23.21 1.38 14.73
N SER A 89 -23.18 2.64 15.17
CA SER A 89 -23.82 3.08 16.42
C SER A 89 -25.36 2.98 16.39
N GLU A 90 -25.97 3.01 15.21
CA GLU A 90 -27.40 2.93 14.98
C GLU A 90 -27.85 1.50 14.59
N CYS A 91 -26.91 0.54 14.58
CA CYS A 91 -27.11 -0.81 14.06
C CYS A 91 -27.15 -1.82 15.19
N ASP A 92 -28.14 -2.69 15.19
CA ASP A 92 -28.28 -3.81 16.13
C ASP A 92 -27.82 -5.16 15.54
N ARG A 93 -27.47 -5.19 14.25
CA ARG A 93 -27.04 -6.39 13.53
C ARG A 93 -25.70 -6.92 14.06
N THR A 94 -25.53 -8.22 14.11
CA THR A 94 -24.22 -8.86 14.30
C THR A 94 -23.40 -8.68 13.03
N CYS A 95 -22.25 -8.03 13.14
CA CYS A 95 -21.40 -7.72 11.98
C CYS A 95 -19.92 -7.79 12.37
N PRO A 96 -19.09 -8.54 11.61
CA PRO A 96 -17.65 -8.64 11.88
C PRO A 96 -16.89 -7.33 11.64
N TYR A 97 -17.48 -6.40 10.87
CA TYR A 97 -16.91 -5.09 10.55
C TYR A 97 -17.44 -3.98 11.46
N ARG A 98 -18.24 -4.33 12.48
CA ARG A 98 -18.78 -3.34 13.40
C ARG A 98 -17.68 -2.53 14.05
N ARG A 99 -17.82 -1.22 14.00
CA ARG A 99 -16.97 -0.29 14.73
C ARG A 99 -17.79 0.38 15.81
N HIS A 100 -17.24 0.40 17.01
CA HIS A 100 -17.71 1.33 18.01
C HIS A 100 -17.22 2.70 17.60
N GLU A 101 -18.12 3.68 17.57
CA GLU A 101 -17.69 5.04 17.43
C GLU A 101 -16.77 5.37 18.61
N THR A 102 -15.52 5.49 18.30
CA THR A 102 -14.62 6.18 19.15
C THR A 102 -14.43 7.57 18.56
N LEU A 103 -15.23 8.52 18.97
CA LEU A 103 -14.84 9.94 18.97
C LEU A 103 -13.58 10.13 19.82
N VAL A 104 -13.03 9.05 20.26
CA VAL A 104 -11.89 9.00 21.13
C VAL A 104 -10.69 9.40 20.30
N ASP A 105 -10.20 10.40 20.63
CA ASP A 105 -8.81 10.52 21.10
C ASP A 105 -8.02 9.20 21.08
N ARG A 106 -7.89 8.58 19.89
CA ARG A 106 -6.84 7.58 19.66
C ARG A 106 -5.46 8.19 19.86
N PHE A 107 -5.41 9.46 20.20
CA PHE A 107 -4.25 10.24 20.54
C PHE A 107 -4.10 10.50 22.05
N GLU A 108 -4.98 9.95 22.90
CA GLU A 108 -4.70 9.84 24.32
C GLU A 108 -3.48 8.93 24.52
N GLY A 109 -2.34 9.52 24.75
CA GLY A 109 -1.07 8.79 24.97
C GLY A 109 0.03 9.10 23.99
N VAL A 110 -0.26 9.62 22.82
CA VAL A 110 0.74 10.22 21.94
C VAL A 110 0.63 11.72 22.14
N GLY A 111 1.48 12.28 22.97
CA GLY A 111 1.48 13.65 23.42
C GLY A 111 0.66 14.56 22.53
N ARG A 112 -0.32 15.22 23.10
CA ARG A 112 -1.31 16.05 22.42
C ARG A 112 -0.66 16.98 21.41
N VAL A 113 -0.36 16.50 20.23
CA VAL A 113 -0.20 17.37 19.08
C VAL A 113 -1.60 17.73 18.65
N ALA A 114 -2.16 18.63 19.41
CA ALA A 114 -3.53 19.00 19.25
C ALA A 114 -3.63 20.04 18.15
N ASN A 115 -4.22 19.67 17.07
CA ASN A 115 -5.38 20.44 16.72
C ASN A 115 -6.56 19.49 16.55
N PRO A 116 -7.35 19.30 17.58
CA PRO A 116 -8.48 18.40 17.55
C PRO A 116 -9.59 18.85 16.59
N SER A 117 -9.47 20.01 15.98
CA SER A 117 -10.51 20.54 15.10
C SER A 117 -10.70 19.73 13.81
N TRP A 118 -9.66 19.12 13.29
CA TRP A 118 -9.75 18.22 12.13
C TRP A 118 -9.91 16.75 12.53
N SER A 119 -9.52 16.37 13.73
CA SER A 119 -9.66 15.00 14.24
C SER A 119 -11.00 14.77 14.94
N ARG A 120 -11.70 15.82 15.33
CA ARG A 120 -13.07 15.73 15.80
C ARG A 120 -14.00 15.71 14.60
N ALA A 121 -14.54 14.55 14.34
CA ALA A 121 -15.58 14.39 13.35
C ALA A 121 -16.77 15.28 13.68
N ARG A 122 -16.85 16.43 13.08
CA ARG A 122 -17.99 17.36 13.22
C ARG A 122 -19.11 17.00 12.28
N ASP A 123 -18.81 16.20 11.25
CA ASP A 123 -19.75 15.78 10.24
C ASP A 123 -19.54 14.29 9.89
N ILE A 124 -20.42 13.77 9.08
CA ILE A 124 -20.45 12.36 8.68
C ILE A 124 -19.17 11.95 7.94
N GLU A 125 -18.48 12.85 7.32
CA GLU A 125 -17.31 12.58 6.47
C GLU A 125 -16.09 12.13 7.30
N HIS A 126 -16.02 12.56 8.53
CA HIS A 126 -14.91 12.27 9.45
C HIS A 126 -15.21 11.15 10.44
N ARG A 127 -16.46 10.70 10.50
CA ARG A 127 -16.85 9.60 11.39
C ARG A 127 -16.29 8.28 10.86
N ASN A 128 -15.86 7.42 11.78
CA ASN A 128 -15.24 6.14 11.47
C ASN A 128 -16.20 4.95 11.59
N ASP A 129 -17.47 5.20 11.89
CA ASP A 129 -18.49 4.18 12.15
C ASP A 129 -19.57 4.09 11.06
N ASN A 130 -19.32 4.66 9.88
CA ASN A 130 -20.20 4.46 8.72
C ASN A 130 -20.29 2.97 8.39
N CYS A 131 -21.46 2.51 7.97
CA CYS A 131 -21.64 1.12 7.60
C CYS A 131 -20.82 0.77 6.35
N VAL A 132 -20.12 -0.37 6.36
CA VAL A 132 -19.35 -0.87 5.18
C VAL A 132 -20.26 -1.23 4.01
N TYR A 133 -21.53 -1.53 4.28
CA TYR A 133 -22.53 -1.87 3.27
C TYR A 133 -23.34 -0.66 2.79
N LEU A 134 -23.04 0.53 3.29
CA LEU A 134 -23.76 1.74 2.89
C LEU A 134 -23.59 1.99 1.39
N PRO A 135 -24.69 2.19 0.63
CA PRO A 135 -24.61 2.55 -0.78
C PRO A 135 -23.78 3.80 -1.06
N GLY A 136 -23.28 3.95 -2.29
CA GLY A 136 -22.55 5.13 -2.74
C GLY A 136 -21.03 5.10 -2.48
N SER A 137 -20.46 3.99 -2.01
CA SER A 137 -19.02 3.80 -2.09
C SER A 137 -18.63 3.30 -3.48
N ASP A 138 -17.68 3.95 -4.11
CA ASP A 138 -17.22 3.68 -5.48
C ASP A 138 -15.74 3.27 -5.57
N ILE A 139 -15.13 2.92 -4.44
CA ILE A 139 -13.74 2.47 -4.41
C ILE A 139 -13.60 0.98 -4.69
N ASP A 140 -12.55 0.62 -5.40
CA ASP A 140 -12.11 -0.75 -5.53
C ASP A 140 -11.51 -1.23 -4.21
N ASP A 141 -11.84 -2.44 -3.79
CA ASP A 141 -11.37 -3.03 -2.54
C ASP A 141 -10.30 -4.10 -2.73
N HIS A 142 -10.08 -4.53 -3.96
CA HIS A 142 -9.01 -5.44 -4.33
C HIS A 142 -8.56 -5.26 -5.78
N ALA A 143 -7.32 -5.65 -6.05
CA ALA A 143 -6.78 -5.73 -7.39
C ALA A 143 -5.62 -6.72 -7.48
N VAL A 144 -5.50 -7.37 -8.62
CA VAL A 144 -4.27 -8.03 -9.06
C VAL A 144 -3.72 -7.20 -10.21
N VAL A 145 -2.54 -6.65 -10.03
CA VAL A 145 -1.92 -5.73 -10.99
C VAL A 145 -0.63 -6.34 -11.51
N SER A 146 -0.54 -6.48 -12.83
CA SER A 146 0.67 -6.90 -13.53
C SER A 146 1.37 -5.68 -14.11
N VAL A 147 2.68 -5.60 -13.94
CA VAL A 147 3.52 -4.50 -14.43
C VAL A 147 4.66 -5.06 -15.27
N ARG A 148 4.96 -4.40 -16.38
CA ARG A 148 6.16 -4.64 -17.17
C ARG A 148 7.01 -3.38 -17.20
N TYR A 149 8.29 -3.53 -16.95
CA TYR A 149 9.28 -2.47 -16.95
C TYR A 149 10.10 -2.44 -18.23
N ALA A 150 10.72 -1.28 -18.53
CA ALA A 150 11.48 -1.08 -19.76
C ALA A 150 12.76 -1.95 -19.84
N ASN A 151 13.30 -2.35 -18.68
CA ASN A 151 14.45 -3.27 -18.59
C ASN A 151 14.06 -4.76 -18.74
N GLY A 152 12.78 -5.06 -19.00
CA GLY A 152 12.27 -6.42 -19.15
C GLY A 152 11.77 -7.07 -17.86
N MET A 153 12.03 -6.49 -16.71
CA MET A 153 11.51 -6.99 -15.42
C MET A 153 9.98 -6.97 -15.41
N SER A 154 9.38 -7.97 -14.78
CA SER A 154 7.94 -8.06 -14.56
C SER A 154 7.62 -8.01 -13.06
N ALA A 155 6.52 -7.35 -12.70
CA ALA A 155 6.06 -7.34 -11.31
C ALA A 155 4.55 -7.62 -11.20
N CYS A 156 4.15 -8.11 -10.04
CA CYS A 156 2.76 -8.29 -9.67
C CYS A 156 2.51 -7.68 -8.29
N LEU A 157 1.45 -6.87 -8.18
CA LEU A 157 0.88 -6.45 -6.92
C LEU A 157 -0.42 -7.22 -6.68
N PHE A 158 -0.45 -8.04 -5.63
CA PHE A 158 -1.67 -8.68 -5.13
C PHE A 158 -2.20 -7.88 -3.95
N PHE A 159 -3.31 -7.18 -4.15
CA PHE A 159 -3.81 -6.17 -3.23
C PHE A 159 -5.25 -6.44 -2.79
N ALA A 160 -5.51 -6.39 -1.49
CA ALA A 160 -6.85 -6.39 -0.93
C ALA A 160 -6.89 -5.66 0.43
N ILE A 161 -7.97 -4.89 0.68
CA ILE A 161 -8.15 -4.14 1.94
C ILE A 161 -9.05 -4.86 2.96
N PHE A 162 -9.53 -6.03 2.64
CA PHE A 162 -10.44 -6.83 3.47
C PHE A 162 -9.83 -8.12 4.01
N GLY A 163 -8.52 -8.27 3.90
CA GLY A 163 -7.82 -9.41 4.48
C GLY A 163 -8.01 -9.48 6.00
N PRO A 164 -8.02 -10.69 6.58
CA PRO A 164 -7.92 -10.82 8.02
C PRO A 164 -6.59 -10.26 8.49
N TRP A 165 -6.55 -9.86 9.75
CA TRP A 165 -5.27 -9.53 10.36
C TRP A 165 -4.40 -10.79 10.45
N ALA A 166 -3.20 -10.71 9.93
CA ALA A 166 -2.20 -11.76 10.00
C ALA A 166 -0.80 -11.13 9.96
N GLU A 167 0.20 -11.82 10.45
CA GLU A 167 1.59 -11.30 10.46
C GLU A 167 2.14 -11.13 9.05
N ASP A 168 1.76 -11.98 8.12
CA ASP A 168 2.16 -11.99 6.72
C ASP A 168 1.31 -11.05 5.81
N GLN A 169 0.70 -10.02 6.36
CA GLN A 169 -0.15 -9.09 5.61
C GLN A 169 0.53 -8.50 4.38
N GLU A 170 1.82 -8.19 4.50
CA GLU A 170 2.61 -7.58 3.43
C GLU A 170 3.91 -8.38 3.27
N THR A 171 4.04 -9.02 2.12
CA THR A 171 5.22 -9.81 1.75
C THR A 171 5.74 -9.39 0.39
N LEU A 172 7.04 -9.59 0.19
CA LEU A 172 7.73 -9.34 -1.06
C LEU A 172 8.54 -10.58 -1.44
N GLU A 173 8.45 -10.99 -2.70
CA GLU A 173 9.36 -11.97 -3.27
C GLU A 173 10.01 -11.38 -4.51
N ILE A 174 11.34 -11.47 -4.61
CA ILE A 174 12.12 -11.06 -5.77
C ILE A 174 12.87 -12.26 -6.29
N VAL A 175 12.69 -12.56 -7.57
CA VAL A 175 13.44 -13.60 -8.29
C VAL A 175 14.41 -12.91 -9.21
N GLY A 176 15.68 -13.19 -9.03
CA GLY A 176 16.77 -12.69 -9.86
C GLY A 176 17.40 -13.79 -10.72
N SER A 177 18.41 -13.43 -11.49
CA SER A 177 19.09 -14.34 -12.44
C SER A 177 19.88 -15.47 -11.76
N THR A 178 20.31 -15.28 -10.50
CA THR A 178 21.13 -16.27 -9.77
C THR A 178 20.57 -16.67 -8.42
N GLY A 179 19.40 -16.11 -8.02
CA GLY A 179 18.81 -16.35 -6.71
C GLY A 179 17.43 -15.74 -6.54
N ARG A 180 16.94 -15.81 -5.33
CA ARG A 180 15.69 -15.16 -4.92
C ARG A 180 15.75 -14.70 -3.48
N LEU A 181 14.94 -13.73 -3.12
CA LEU A 181 14.67 -13.37 -1.75
C LEU A 181 13.17 -13.32 -1.48
N ARG A 182 12.77 -13.63 -0.27
CA ARG A 182 11.42 -13.43 0.25
C ARG A 182 11.51 -12.64 1.53
N MET A 183 10.72 -11.60 1.67
CA MET A 183 10.67 -10.73 2.84
C MET A 183 9.25 -10.69 3.39
N GLU A 184 9.15 -10.77 4.71
CA GLU A 184 7.95 -10.49 5.47
C GLU A 184 8.11 -9.18 6.24
N ARG A 185 7.18 -8.26 6.01
CA ARG A 185 7.30 -6.91 6.59
C ARG A 185 7.19 -6.90 8.10
N HIS A 186 6.29 -7.70 8.66
CA HIS A 186 6.00 -7.63 10.09
C HIS A 186 7.12 -8.22 10.93
N SER A 187 7.62 -9.40 10.61
CA SER A 187 8.76 -10.02 11.31
C SER A 187 10.08 -9.32 11.00
N GLY A 188 10.20 -8.73 9.81
CA GLY A 188 11.46 -8.22 9.28
C GLY A 188 12.37 -9.33 8.76
N GLU A 189 11.84 -10.54 8.61
CA GLU A 189 12.58 -11.69 8.11
C GLU A 189 12.75 -11.63 6.60
N ILE A 190 13.95 -11.92 6.14
CA ILE A 190 14.33 -12.01 4.73
C ILE A 190 15.01 -13.35 4.49
N ASP A 191 14.36 -14.24 3.78
CA ASP A 191 14.95 -15.48 3.30
C ASP A 191 15.65 -15.23 1.98
N LEU A 192 16.96 -15.40 1.96
CA LEU A 192 17.81 -15.27 0.79
C LEU A 192 18.28 -16.63 0.31
N VAL A 193 18.05 -16.91 -0.96
CA VAL A 193 18.66 -18.03 -1.69
C VAL A 193 19.50 -17.42 -2.82
N ALA A 194 20.79 -17.61 -2.78
CA ALA A 194 21.75 -17.00 -3.69
C ALA A 194 22.66 -18.06 -4.34
N ASP A 195 23.47 -17.63 -5.30
CA ASP A 195 24.46 -18.47 -5.97
C ASP A 195 23.84 -19.77 -6.48
N HIS A 196 22.77 -19.64 -7.28
CA HIS A 196 22.02 -20.78 -7.86
C HIS A 196 21.54 -21.82 -6.83
N GLY A 197 21.29 -21.38 -5.59
CA GLY A 197 20.84 -22.24 -4.49
C GLY A 197 21.94 -22.83 -3.60
N HIS A 198 23.20 -22.53 -3.89
CA HIS A 198 24.33 -22.99 -3.07
C HIS A 198 24.46 -22.25 -1.74
N ARG A 199 23.93 -21.01 -1.68
CA ARG A 199 23.91 -20.21 -0.44
C ARG A 199 22.47 -19.94 -0.01
N ARG A 200 22.16 -20.23 1.25
CA ARG A 200 20.87 -19.93 1.87
C ARG A 200 21.13 -19.22 3.20
N GLU A 201 20.37 -18.15 3.43
CA GLU A 201 20.55 -17.31 4.59
C GLU A 201 19.20 -16.72 4.99
N THR A 202 18.90 -16.67 6.27
CA THR A 202 17.77 -15.94 6.83
C THR A 202 18.33 -14.72 7.56
N ILE A 203 17.93 -13.54 7.11
CA ILE A 203 18.33 -12.25 7.68
C ILE A 203 17.15 -11.71 8.47
N CYS A 204 17.34 -11.45 9.76
CA CYS A 204 16.35 -10.77 10.57
C CYS A 204 16.70 -9.28 10.64
N PHE A 205 16.03 -8.48 9.79
CA PHE A 205 16.19 -7.03 9.84
C PHE A 205 15.36 -6.46 10.98
N GLN A 206 16.01 -5.93 12.00
CA GLN A 206 15.36 -5.22 13.09
C GLN A 206 15.76 -3.75 13.06
N ASP A 207 14.81 -2.89 12.75
CA ASP A 207 15.00 -1.45 12.94
C ASP A 207 14.99 -1.16 14.45
N PRO A 208 15.97 -0.42 14.98
CA PRO A 208 15.99 -0.02 16.41
C PRO A 208 14.72 0.73 16.83
N ASP A 209 14.10 1.44 15.90
CA ASP A 209 12.90 2.23 16.12
C ASP A 209 11.59 1.47 15.81
N ARG A 210 11.66 0.15 15.59
CA ARG A 210 10.51 -0.71 15.19
C ARG A 210 9.30 -0.60 16.12
N GLY A 211 9.51 -0.30 17.39
CA GLY A 211 8.43 -0.10 18.36
C GLY A 211 7.65 1.21 18.16
N SER A 212 8.13 2.10 17.30
CA SER A 212 7.44 3.34 16.96
C SER A 212 6.46 3.14 15.79
N THR A 213 5.68 4.20 15.50
CA THR A 213 4.70 4.20 14.40
C THR A 213 5.35 3.85 13.07
N HIS A 214 4.62 3.11 12.22
CA HIS A 214 5.06 2.61 10.92
C HIS A 214 6.40 1.85 10.96
N PHE A 215 6.65 1.09 12.06
CA PHE A 215 7.88 0.31 12.25
C PHE A 215 9.16 1.14 12.16
N GLY A 216 9.14 2.36 12.68
CA GLY A 216 10.29 3.27 12.67
C GLY A 216 10.35 4.22 11.47
N ALA A 217 9.52 4.04 10.44
CA ALA A 217 9.57 4.85 9.23
C ALA A 217 9.34 6.35 9.49
N ASP A 218 8.45 6.70 10.41
CA ASP A 218 8.16 8.11 10.74
C ASP A 218 9.39 8.81 11.33
N LEU A 219 10.14 8.12 12.20
CA LEU A 219 11.39 8.67 12.73
C LEU A 219 12.48 8.80 11.66
N GLN A 220 12.57 7.83 10.75
CA GLN A 220 13.49 7.92 9.63
C GLN A 220 13.13 9.08 8.69
N LEU A 221 11.84 9.33 8.46
CA LEU A 221 11.38 10.49 7.70
C LEU A 221 11.85 11.81 8.35
N VAL A 222 11.66 11.95 9.68
CA VAL A 222 12.12 13.16 10.41
C VAL A 222 13.64 13.33 10.31
N ARG A 223 14.42 12.26 10.44
CA ARG A 223 15.87 12.29 10.27
C ARG A 223 16.27 12.69 8.85
N THR A 224 15.56 12.18 7.84
CA THR A 224 15.78 12.53 6.42
C THR A 224 15.45 13.99 6.16
N LEU A 225 14.34 14.50 6.68
CA LEU A 225 13.99 15.93 6.58
C LEU A 225 15.05 16.81 7.21
N ARG A 226 15.58 16.44 8.39
CA ARG A 226 16.66 17.20 9.04
C ARG A 226 17.91 17.26 8.16
N ARG A 227 18.31 16.16 7.52
CA ARG A 227 19.45 16.13 6.58
C ARG A 227 19.18 16.97 5.34
N PHE A 228 17.96 16.88 4.81
CA PHE A 228 17.55 17.69 3.67
C PHE A 228 17.65 19.21 3.96
N TYR A 229 17.17 19.65 5.12
CA TYR A 229 17.35 21.05 5.54
C TYR A 229 18.81 21.40 5.80
N GLY A 230 19.68 20.45 6.05
CA GLY A 230 21.13 20.57 6.11
C GLY A 230 21.81 20.61 4.74
N GLY A 231 21.05 20.54 3.63
CA GLY A 231 21.56 20.60 2.26
C GLY A 231 21.80 19.26 1.58
N GLU A 232 21.48 18.14 2.21
CA GLU A 232 21.55 16.82 1.57
C GLU A 232 20.39 16.63 0.57
N LYS A 233 20.66 15.98 -0.56
CA LYS A 233 19.60 15.61 -1.51
C LYS A 233 18.69 14.56 -0.87
N PRO A 234 17.34 14.71 -0.94
CA PRO A 234 16.44 13.70 -0.43
C PRO A 234 16.57 12.40 -1.25
N PRO A 235 16.46 11.23 -0.62
CA PRO A 235 16.55 9.93 -1.31
C PRO A 235 15.37 9.69 -2.26
N VAL A 236 14.24 10.33 -2.02
CA VAL A 236 13.02 10.26 -2.84
C VAL A 236 12.52 11.68 -3.08
N GLY A 237 12.14 11.99 -4.29
CA GLY A 237 11.64 13.30 -4.70
C GLY A 237 10.27 13.23 -5.37
N VAL A 238 9.90 14.34 -6.00
CA VAL A 238 8.62 14.47 -6.72
C VAL A 238 8.53 13.52 -7.91
N ALA A 239 9.65 13.25 -8.58
CA ALA A 239 9.68 12.39 -9.76
C ALA A 239 9.24 10.95 -9.45
N GLU A 240 9.73 10.40 -8.34
CA GLU A 240 9.39 9.07 -7.84
C GLU A 240 7.91 9.01 -7.43
N GLY A 241 7.43 10.03 -6.72
CA GLY A 241 6.01 10.15 -6.37
C GLY A 241 5.10 10.23 -7.59
N VAL A 242 5.48 10.99 -8.62
CA VAL A 242 4.73 11.05 -9.89
C VAL A 242 4.76 9.72 -10.63
N ALA A 243 5.89 9.01 -10.64
CA ALA A 243 5.99 7.69 -11.26
C ALA A 243 5.04 6.69 -10.58
N SER A 244 5.03 6.65 -9.25
CA SER A 244 4.13 5.82 -8.46
C SER A 244 2.66 6.16 -8.72
N LEU A 245 2.29 7.45 -8.71
CA LEU A 245 0.93 7.90 -9.00
C LEU A 245 0.48 7.52 -10.42
N ARG A 246 1.34 7.64 -11.43
CA ARG A 246 1.02 7.21 -12.79
C ARG A 246 0.69 5.73 -12.88
N MET A 247 1.35 4.88 -12.09
CA MET A 247 1.02 3.45 -12.02
C MET A 247 -0.35 3.21 -11.37
N VAL A 248 -0.69 3.96 -10.31
CA VAL A 248 -2.05 3.94 -9.72
C VAL A 248 -3.09 4.28 -10.76
N LEU A 249 -2.92 5.40 -11.46
CA LEU A 249 -3.87 5.86 -12.48
C LEU A 249 -3.98 4.87 -13.65
N ALA A 250 -2.86 4.26 -14.05
CA ALA A 250 -2.85 3.22 -15.07
C ALA A 250 -3.59 1.96 -14.61
N ALA A 251 -3.38 1.51 -13.38
CA ALA A 251 -4.10 0.37 -12.82
C ALA A 251 -5.60 0.63 -12.71
N GLN A 252 -6.00 1.79 -12.20
CA GLN A 252 -7.41 2.18 -12.14
C GLN A 252 -8.06 2.29 -13.51
N LYS A 253 -7.35 2.82 -14.50
CA LYS A 253 -7.83 2.86 -15.88
C LYS A 253 -7.99 1.46 -16.44
N SER A 254 -7.01 0.59 -16.24
CA SER A 254 -7.05 -0.81 -16.67
C SER A 254 -8.23 -1.58 -16.05
N LEU A 255 -8.52 -1.38 -14.75
CA LEU A 255 -9.70 -1.96 -14.10
C LEU A 255 -11.00 -1.55 -14.81
N ARG A 256 -11.15 -0.27 -15.17
CA ARG A 256 -12.33 0.24 -15.90
C ARG A 256 -12.38 -0.27 -17.34
N GLU A 257 -11.26 -0.61 -17.94
CA GLU A 257 -11.12 -1.09 -19.32
C GLU A 257 -10.96 -2.63 -19.40
N ASN A 258 -11.50 -3.35 -18.42
CA ASN A 258 -11.50 -4.82 -18.37
C ASN A 258 -10.11 -5.46 -18.49
N GLY A 259 -9.12 -4.89 -17.82
CA GLY A 259 -7.76 -5.45 -17.77
C GLY A 259 -6.85 -5.05 -18.93
N GLN A 260 -7.28 -4.13 -19.81
CA GLN A 260 -6.45 -3.66 -20.91
C GLN A 260 -5.13 -3.08 -20.42
N PRO A 261 -4.01 -3.38 -21.10
CA PRO A 261 -2.71 -2.83 -20.75
C PRO A 261 -2.67 -1.32 -20.98
N ILE A 262 -2.27 -0.57 -19.98
CA ILE A 262 -2.12 0.89 -20.03
C ILE A 262 -0.64 1.23 -19.87
N ASN A 263 -0.13 2.09 -20.73
CA ASN A 263 1.21 2.64 -20.57
C ASN A 263 1.16 3.85 -19.61
N PRO A 264 1.75 3.76 -18.39
CA PRO A 264 1.69 4.85 -17.43
C PRO A 264 2.42 6.12 -17.91
N GLN A 265 3.37 6.00 -18.84
CA GLN A 265 4.13 7.13 -19.35
C GLN A 265 3.29 8.01 -20.30
N THR A 266 2.22 7.46 -20.88
CA THR A 266 1.34 8.20 -21.81
C THR A 266 0.15 8.88 -21.10
N LEU A 267 0.00 8.68 -19.79
CA LEU A 267 -1.05 9.33 -19.03
C LEU A 267 -0.71 10.81 -18.85
N GLU A 268 -1.56 11.66 -19.42
CA GLU A 268 -1.46 13.10 -19.20
C GLU A 268 -1.78 13.43 -17.74
N ALA A 269 -1.07 14.40 -17.19
CA ALA A 269 -1.47 14.97 -15.90
C ALA A 269 -2.87 15.59 -16.10
N VAL A 270 -3.82 15.14 -15.27
CA VAL A 270 -5.14 15.79 -15.24
C VAL A 270 -4.90 17.24 -14.84
N ARG A 271 -5.25 18.15 -15.76
CA ARG A 271 -5.16 19.60 -15.55
C ARG A 271 -6.26 20.07 -14.61
#